data_bc5fd4bdc144e005982070209f84fde4
#
_entry.id   bc5fd4bdc144e005982070209f84fde4
#
_cell.length_a   1.000
_cell.length_b   1.000
_cell.length_c   1.000
_cell.angle_alpha   90.00
_cell.angle_beta   90.00
_cell.angle_gamma   90.00
#
_symmetry.space_group_name_H-M   'P 1'
#
loop_
_entity.id
_entity.type
_entity.pdbx_description
1 polymer ?
#
loop_
_entity_poly.entity_id
_entity_poly.type
_entity_poly.pdbx_seq_one_letter_code
_entity_poly.pdbx_strand_id
1 'polypeptide(L)'
;MKSPSLVIAILCAALIAPKCIFAHSQPAASQTPDPDAFYHLGPDSLPQDGVPKGDLRGPFTLPSAAYPGTQHTYWVYVPAQYDPATPTSVMIFNDGQAFIGPDGDMRAPNVMDNLILRRELPVMIGVFINPGRRPDQPEPNASEWGDKTTNRPTEYNSLDDKYARVIVDELMPLLYKQYNISKDPERHGIGGSSSGAIAAFTVAWQRPNDFRKVLSNVGSFVDLRGGDAYPDIIARSEKKPIRIFLCDGRNDNRGERPGEIYNQARDWFYQNVRMMQALIAKGYDVNYAWGMNKHGQKMGGAILPEMMRWLWRDHEFSSDPKDATERSFNTPAIKRH
;
A
#
# COMPACT_ATOMS: atom_id res chain seq x y z
N MET A 1 108.85 12.36 -9.81
CA MET A 1 108.60 10.92 -9.69
C MET A 1 107.28 10.75 -8.98
N LYS A 2 106.19 10.48 -9.71
CA LYS A 2 104.83 10.42 -9.19
C LYS A 2 104.37 9.00 -9.35
N SER A 3 103.92 8.40 -8.26
CA SER A 3 103.35 7.05 -8.15
C SER A 3 101.86 7.06 -8.64
N PRO A 4 101.38 6.06 -9.39
CA PRO A 4 99.97 5.99 -9.77
C PRO A 4 99.19 5.23 -8.73
N SER A 5 98.10 5.80 -8.33
CA SER A 5 97.04 5.18 -7.43
C SER A 5 96.19 4.25 -8.23
N LEU A 6 96.03 3.03 -7.74
CA LEU A 6 95.13 2.00 -8.27
C LEU A 6 93.74 2.18 -7.67
N VAL A 7 92.70 2.41 -8.52
CA VAL A 7 91.35 2.50 -8.11
C VAL A 7 90.67 1.12 -8.36
N ILE A 8 90.30 0.49 -7.28
CA ILE A 8 89.50 -0.79 -7.33
C ILE A 8 88.03 -0.42 -7.35
N ALA A 9 87.38 -0.70 -8.48
CA ALA A 9 85.95 -0.58 -8.57
C ALA A 9 85.27 -1.85 -8.01
N ILE A 10 84.50 -1.71 -6.94
CA ILE A 10 83.66 -2.79 -6.38
C ILE A 10 82.36 -2.75 -7.08
N LEU A 11 82.04 -3.82 -7.82
CA LEU A 11 80.78 -4.03 -8.50
C LEU A 11 79.80 -4.65 -7.47
N CYS A 12 78.82 -3.88 -6.94
CA CYS A 12 77.73 -4.42 -6.16
C CYS A 12 76.64 -4.95 -7.08
N ALA A 13 76.54 -6.27 -7.18
CA ALA A 13 75.42 -6.94 -7.83
C ALA A 13 74.21 -6.88 -6.93
N ALA A 14 73.23 -6.06 -7.29
CA ALA A 14 71.93 -6.01 -6.61
C ALA A 14 71.08 -7.23 -7.02
N LEU A 15 70.88 -8.18 -6.10
CA LEU A 15 69.94 -9.26 -6.23
C LEU A 15 68.52 -8.70 -6.16
N ILE A 16 67.83 -8.62 -7.29
CA ILE A 16 66.39 -8.29 -7.35
C ILE A 16 65.62 -9.57 -7.07
N ALA A 17 65.10 -9.72 -5.82
CA ALA A 17 64.16 -10.78 -5.48
C ALA A 17 62.79 -10.44 -6.08
N PRO A 18 62.08 -11.40 -6.77
CA PRO A 18 60.75 -11.17 -7.24
C PRO A 18 59.77 -11.04 -6.06
N LYS A 19 59.15 -9.86 -5.93
CA LYS A 19 58.01 -9.68 -5.02
C LYS A 19 56.81 -10.49 -5.59
N CYS A 20 56.52 -11.64 -5.01
CA CYS A 20 55.25 -12.30 -5.22
C CYS A 20 54.14 -11.40 -4.66
N ILE A 21 53.42 -10.70 -5.53
CA ILE A 21 52.20 -9.99 -5.19
C ILE A 21 51.13 -11.05 -5.04
N PHE A 22 50.85 -11.51 -3.82
CA PHE A 22 49.62 -12.24 -3.52
C PHE A 22 48.47 -11.25 -3.67
N ALA A 23 47.78 -11.31 -4.81
CA ALA A 23 46.50 -10.66 -4.96
C ALA A 23 45.54 -11.32 -3.94
N HIS A 24 45.30 -10.64 -2.82
CA HIS A 24 44.18 -10.95 -1.95
C HIS A 24 42.94 -10.63 -2.75
N SER A 25 42.31 -11.63 -3.35
CA SER A 25 40.94 -11.54 -3.78
C SER A 25 40.08 -11.31 -2.53
N GLN A 26 39.63 -10.09 -2.30
CA GLN A 26 38.58 -9.82 -1.33
C GLN A 26 37.42 -10.77 -1.67
N PRO A 27 36.88 -11.51 -0.68
CA PRO A 27 35.67 -12.27 -0.92
C PRO A 27 34.62 -11.26 -1.40
N ALA A 28 33.96 -11.55 -2.51
CA ALA A 28 32.83 -10.77 -2.97
C ALA A 28 31.87 -10.63 -1.79
N ALA A 29 31.56 -9.38 -1.42
CA ALA A 29 30.60 -9.13 -0.36
C ALA A 29 29.35 -9.93 -0.70
N SER A 30 28.95 -10.85 0.15
CA SER A 30 27.73 -11.62 -0.03
C SER A 30 26.59 -10.60 -0.03
N GLN A 31 26.03 -10.34 -1.21
CA GLN A 31 24.85 -9.48 -1.31
C GLN A 31 23.75 -10.18 -0.53
N THR A 32 23.30 -9.55 0.55
CA THR A 32 22.12 -10.01 1.26
C THR A 32 20.99 -10.09 0.24
N PRO A 33 20.32 -11.25 0.08
CA PRO A 33 19.22 -11.36 -0.89
C PRO A 33 18.19 -10.26 -0.68
N ASP A 34 17.70 -9.67 -1.76
CA ASP A 34 16.63 -8.67 -1.67
C ASP A 34 15.39 -9.34 -1.06
N PRO A 35 14.92 -8.91 0.13
CA PRO A 35 13.78 -9.52 0.79
C PRO A 35 12.48 -9.37 -0.01
N ASP A 36 12.41 -8.40 -0.93
CA ASP A 36 11.27 -8.21 -1.82
C ASP A 36 11.28 -9.17 -3.04
N ALA A 37 12.39 -9.86 -3.29
CA ALA A 37 12.51 -10.76 -4.43
C ALA A 37 11.58 -11.99 -4.37
N PHE A 38 11.01 -12.30 -3.20
CA PHE A 38 10.09 -13.41 -3.01
C PHE A 38 8.62 -13.08 -3.34
N TYR A 39 8.28 -11.79 -3.47
CA TYR A 39 6.91 -11.38 -3.72
C TYR A 39 6.65 -11.18 -5.21
N HIS A 40 5.79 -12.02 -5.74
CA HIS A 40 5.36 -12.00 -7.14
C HIS A 40 3.85 -11.91 -7.24
N LEU A 41 3.37 -11.24 -8.26
CA LEU A 41 1.94 -11.18 -8.55
C LEU A 41 1.44 -12.55 -8.99
N GLY A 42 0.39 -13.02 -8.32
CA GLY A 42 -0.34 -14.21 -8.72
C GLY A 42 -1.29 -13.95 -9.89
N PRO A 43 -1.92 -15.02 -10.42
CA PRO A 43 -2.86 -14.91 -11.55
C PRO A 43 -3.99 -13.91 -11.29
N ASP A 44 -4.43 -13.77 -10.04
CA ASP A 44 -5.53 -12.87 -9.67
C ASP A 44 -5.21 -11.39 -9.85
N SER A 45 -3.94 -11.03 -9.90
CA SER A 45 -3.45 -9.66 -10.13
C SER A 45 -3.05 -9.40 -11.58
N LEU A 46 -3.16 -10.40 -12.47
CA LEU A 46 -2.78 -10.32 -13.87
C LEU A 46 -4.02 -10.33 -14.78
N PRO A 47 -3.95 -9.68 -15.96
CA PRO A 47 -5.00 -9.83 -16.96
C PRO A 47 -5.21 -11.31 -17.32
N GLN A 48 -6.46 -11.74 -17.41
CA GLN A 48 -6.82 -13.09 -17.77
C GLN A 48 -7.73 -13.09 -19.01
N ASP A 49 -7.56 -14.10 -19.88
CA ASP A 49 -8.43 -14.29 -21.05
C ASP A 49 -9.86 -14.61 -20.61
N GLY A 50 -10.83 -13.99 -21.28
CA GLY A 50 -12.24 -14.20 -20.98
C GLY A 50 -12.75 -13.43 -19.75
N VAL A 51 -11.91 -12.69 -19.04
CA VAL A 51 -12.33 -11.82 -17.95
C VAL A 51 -12.71 -10.45 -18.52
N PRO A 52 -13.99 -10.02 -18.41
CA PRO A 52 -14.41 -8.70 -18.86
C PRO A 52 -13.69 -7.62 -18.05
N LYS A 53 -13.11 -6.66 -18.75
CA LYS A 53 -12.43 -5.52 -18.11
C LYS A 53 -13.41 -4.42 -17.77
N GLY A 54 -13.29 -3.88 -16.57
CA GLY A 54 -13.95 -2.65 -16.19
C GLY A 54 -13.37 -1.43 -16.90
N ASP A 55 -14.06 -0.31 -16.77
CA ASP A 55 -13.74 0.96 -17.39
C ASP A 55 -13.10 1.90 -16.35
N LEU A 56 -11.84 2.28 -16.57
CA LEU A 56 -11.12 3.23 -15.72
C LEU A 56 -11.28 4.65 -16.28
N ARG A 57 -12.08 5.45 -15.61
CA ARG A 57 -12.44 6.82 -15.98
C ARG A 57 -11.61 7.84 -15.23
N GLY A 58 -11.26 8.92 -15.89
CA GLY A 58 -10.46 10.01 -15.35
C GLY A 58 -9.18 10.26 -16.14
N PRO A 59 -8.23 11.05 -15.62
CA PRO A 59 -8.29 11.70 -14.29
C PRO A 59 -9.38 12.76 -14.17
N PHE A 60 -9.95 12.88 -12.97
CA PHE A 60 -10.85 13.95 -12.59
C PHE A 60 -10.19 14.81 -11.51
N THR A 61 -10.65 16.06 -11.39
CA THR A 61 -10.17 16.99 -10.37
C THR A 61 -11.26 17.30 -9.35
N LEU A 62 -10.92 17.20 -8.07
CA LEU A 62 -11.77 17.55 -6.93
C LEU A 62 -11.13 18.72 -6.16
N PRO A 63 -11.59 19.97 -6.31
CA PRO A 63 -11.20 21.06 -5.42
C PRO A 63 -11.64 20.77 -4.00
N SER A 64 -10.78 21.07 -3.00
CA SER A 64 -11.08 20.76 -1.62
C SER A 64 -11.49 21.99 -0.80
N ALA A 65 -12.62 21.90 -0.12
CA ALA A 65 -13.03 22.85 0.89
C ALA A 65 -12.38 22.55 2.25
N ALA A 66 -12.12 21.28 2.56
CA ALA A 66 -11.42 20.88 3.79
C ALA A 66 -9.96 21.35 3.83
N TYR A 67 -9.32 21.44 2.63
CA TYR A 67 -7.96 21.98 2.45
C TYR A 67 -7.97 23.09 1.40
N PRO A 68 -8.40 24.33 1.74
CA PRO A 68 -8.56 25.41 0.79
C PRO A 68 -7.29 25.69 -0.02
N GLY A 69 -7.44 25.88 -1.32
CA GLY A 69 -6.34 26.11 -2.26
C GLY A 69 -5.67 24.83 -2.76
N THR A 70 -6.17 23.65 -2.38
CA THR A 70 -5.73 22.38 -2.94
C THR A 70 -6.81 21.72 -3.77
N GLN A 71 -6.39 20.76 -4.59
CA GLN A 71 -7.26 19.90 -5.38
C GLN A 71 -6.71 18.49 -5.39
N HIS A 72 -7.59 17.49 -5.46
CA HIS A 72 -7.25 16.07 -5.55
C HIS A 72 -7.48 15.58 -6.97
N THR A 73 -6.57 14.75 -7.47
CA THR A 73 -6.78 14.00 -8.71
C THR A 73 -7.33 12.63 -8.37
N TYR A 74 -8.38 12.19 -9.07
CA TYR A 74 -8.95 10.86 -8.83
C TYR A 74 -9.41 10.19 -10.12
N TRP A 75 -9.49 8.86 -10.05
CA TRP A 75 -10.02 8.00 -11.10
C TRP A 75 -11.14 7.13 -10.53
N VAL A 76 -12.04 6.71 -11.39
CA VAL A 76 -13.15 5.83 -11.03
C VAL A 76 -13.11 4.60 -11.96
N TYR A 77 -12.92 3.44 -11.36
CA TYR A 77 -13.06 2.15 -12.03
C TYR A 77 -14.50 1.67 -11.90
N VAL A 78 -15.12 1.37 -13.03
CA VAL A 78 -16.48 0.82 -13.11
C VAL A 78 -16.37 -0.61 -13.64
N PRO A 79 -16.68 -1.65 -12.84
CA PRO A 79 -16.57 -3.02 -13.31
C PRO A 79 -17.57 -3.31 -14.45
N ALA A 80 -17.21 -4.24 -15.33
CA ALA A 80 -18.09 -4.63 -16.44
C ALA A 80 -19.46 -5.16 -16.00
N GLN A 81 -19.55 -5.65 -14.76
CA GLN A 81 -20.79 -6.18 -14.15
C GLN A 81 -21.63 -5.09 -13.46
N TYR A 82 -21.24 -3.83 -13.53
CA TYR A 82 -22.01 -2.76 -12.89
C TYR A 82 -23.38 -2.58 -13.55
N ASP A 83 -24.42 -2.64 -12.73
CA ASP A 83 -25.79 -2.32 -13.11
C ASP A 83 -26.27 -1.09 -12.34
N PRO A 84 -26.62 0.02 -13.00
CA PRO A 84 -27.11 1.22 -12.32
C PRO A 84 -28.44 1.02 -11.58
N ALA A 85 -29.21 -0.05 -11.87
CA ALA A 85 -30.44 -0.36 -11.16
C ALA A 85 -30.18 -1.01 -9.78
N THR A 86 -28.98 -1.57 -9.56
CA THR A 86 -28.60 -2.30 -8.35
C THR A 86 -27.60 -1.52 -7.51
N PRO A 87 -27.89 -1.22 -6.20
CA PRO A 87 -26.92 -0.57 -5.34
C PRO A 87 -25.63 -1.37 -5.22
N THR A 88 -24.49 -0.77 -5.53
CA THR A 88 -23.17 -1.41 -5.54
C THR A 88 -22.31 -1.01 -4.34
N SER A 89 -21.25 -1.76 -4.08
CA SER A 89 -20.23 -1.44 -3.06
C SER A 89 -19.23 -0.41 -3.61
N VAL A 90 -18.38 0.16 -2.73
CA VAL A 90 -17.28 1.05 -3.12
C VAL A 90 -16.01 0.69 -2.35
N MET A 91 -14.87 0.73 -3.04
CA MET A 91 -13.54 0.66 -2.44
C MET A 91 -12.70 1.83 -2.89
N ILE A 92 -12.22 2.64 -1.94
CA ILE A 92 -11.37 3.80 -2.18
C ILE A 92 -9.91 3.44 -1.89
N PHE A 93 -9.00 3.85 -2.75
CA PHE A 93 -7.57 3.66 -2.57
C PHE A 93 -6.86 5.02 -2.54
N ASN A 94 -6.22 5.33 -1.42
CA ASN A 94 -5.33 6.48 -1.27
C ASN A 94 -4.03 6.27 -2.04
N ASP A 95 -3.38 7.34 -2.51
CA ASP A 95 -2.28 7.28 -3.47
C ASP A 95 -2.71 6.52 -4.75
N GLY A 96 -3.87 6.87 -5.27
CA GLY A 96 -4.62 6.10 -6.26
C GLY A 96 -3.83 5.70 -7.50
N GLN A 97 -2.96 6.58 -8.00
CA GLN A 97 -2.10 6.30 -9.15
C GLN A 97 -1.23 5.04 -8.97
N ALA A 98 -0.79 4.76 -7.74
CA ALA A 98 0.04 3.61 -7.43
C ALA A 98 -0.74 2.28 -7.45
N PHE A 99 -2.07 2.35 -7.40
CA PHE A 99 -2.94 1.17 -7.45
C PHE A 99 -3.46 0.87 -8.85
N ILE A 100 -3.50 1.85 -9.77
CA ILE A 100 -4.06 1.68 -11.13
C ILE A 100 -3.01 1.31 -12.18
N GLY A 101 -1.72 1.45 -11.91
CA GLY A 101 -0.66 1.20 -12.88
C GLY A 101 -0.69 -0.24 -13.42
N PRO A 102 -0.77 -0.44 -14.75
CA PRO A 102 -0.85 -1.80 -15.33
C PRO A 102 0.42 -2.61 -15.10
N ASP A 103 1.57 -1.94 -14.95
CA ASP A 103 2.88 -2.54 -14.69
C ASP A 103 3.34 -2.35 -13.23
N GLY A 104 2.49 -1.74 -12.39
CA GLY A 104 2.77 -1.52 -10.97
C GLY A 104 2.65 -2.79 -10.14
N ASP A 105 2.96 -2.68 -8.86
CA ASP A 105 2.87 -3.80 -7.93
C ASP A 105 1.43 -4.13 -7.53
N MET A 106 0.52 -3.13 -7.42
CA MET A 106 -0.82 -3.31 -6.87
C MET A 106 -1.86 -3.79 -7.87
N ARG A 107 -1.92 -3.21 -9.07
CA ARG A 107 -2.82 -3.61 -10.18
C ARG A 107 -4.28 -3.84 -9.75
N ALA A 108 -4.80 -2.98 -8.89
CA ALA A 108 -6.13 -3.15 -8.30
C ALA A 108 -7.27 -3.34 -9.33
N PRO A 109 -7.30 -2.68 -10.50
CA PRO A 109 -8.30 -2.96 -11.53
C PRO A 109 -8.32 -4.42 -11.97
N ASN A 110 -7.14 -5.05 -12.22
CA ASN A 110 -7.08 -6.47 -12.60
C ASN A 110 -7.61 -7.39 -11.47
N VAL A 111 -7.23 -7.08 -10.23
CA VAL A 111 -7.73 -7.82 -9.06
C VAL A 111 -9.25 -7.73 -8.98
N MET A 112 -9.81 -6.54 -9.18
CA MET A 112 -11.26 -6.32 -9.16
C MET A 112 -11.95 -7.05 -10.32
N ASP A 113 -11.43 -6.97 -11.55
CA ASP A 113 -11.97 -7.70 -12.70
C ASP A 113 -12.07 -9.20 -12.42
N ASN A 114 -10.95 -9.80 -11.98
CA ASN A 114 -10.85 -11.23 -11.74
C ASN A 114 -11.75 -11.71 -10.60
N LEU A 115 -11.73 -11.01 -9.47
CA LEU A 115 -12.47 -11.45 -8.28
C LEU A 115 -13.98 -11.16 -8.36
N ILE A 116 -14.39 -10.08 -9.03
CA ILE A 116 -15.81 -9.79 -9.26
C ILE A 116 -16.40 -10.82 -10.21
N LEU A 117 -15.72 -11.17 -11.30
CA LEU A 117 -16.19 -12.22 -12.22
C LEU A 117 -16.38 -13.55 -11.49
N ARG A 118 -15.47 -13.94 -10.62
CA ARG A 118 -15.57 -15.18 -9.85
C ARG A 118 -16.51 -15.11 -8.66
N ARG A 119 -17.17 -13.96 -8.45
CA ARG A 119 -18.05 -13.71 -7.29
C ARG A 119 -17.34 -13.91 -5.94
N GLU A 120 -16.05 -13.60 -5.88
CA GLU A 120 -15.27 -13.59 -4.66
C GLU A 120 -15.24 -12.18 -4.03
N LEU A 121 -15.61 -11.17 -4.81
CA LEU A 121 -15.95 -9.81 -4.40
C LEU A 121 -17.35 -9.44 -4.87
N PRO A 122 -18.06 -8.56 -4.13
CA PRO A 122 -19.25 -7.92 -4.66
C PRO A 122 -18.92 -7.08 -5.88
N VAL A 123 -19.90 -6.81 -6.74
CA VAL A 123 -19.78 -5.74 -7.72
C VAL A 123 -19.50 -4.45 -6.96
N MET A 124 -18.41 -3.75 -7.28
CA MET A 124 -18.00 -2.53 -6.57
C MET A 124 -17.33 -1.52 -7.48
N ILE A 125 -17.63 -0.25 -7.23
CA ILE A 125 -16.89 0.87 -7.82
C ILE A 125 -15.53 0.98 -7.12
N GLY A 126 -14.45 1.04 -7.91
CA GLY A 126 -13.12 1.39 -7.40
C GLY A 126 -12.87 2.90 -7.55
N VAL A 127 -12.37 3.54 -6.51
CA VAL A 127 -12.02 4.96 -6.56
C VAL A 127 -10.58 5.12 -6.14
N PHE A 128 -9.79 5.77 -6.97
CA PHE A 128 -8.35 5.93 -6.80
C PHE A 128 -8.05 7.41 -6.66
N ILE A 129 -7.74 7.87 -5.45
CA ILE A 129 -7.57 9.29 -5.15
C ILE A 129 -6.14 9.59 -4.69
N ASN A 130 -5.55 10.62 -5.28
CA ASN A 130 -4.25 11.15 -4.86
C ASN A 130 -4.41 12.18 -3.73
N PRO A 131 -3.37 12.42 -2.93
CA PRO A 131 -3.37 13.51 -1.97
C PRO A 131 -3.55 14.86 -2.66
N GLY A 132 -4.03 15.84 -1.91
CA GLY A 132 -4.22 17.19 -2.40
C GLY A 132 -2.92 17.84 -2.85
N ARG A 133 -2.99 18.63 -3.90
CA ARG A 133 -1.90 19.46 -4.43
C ARG A 133 -2.43 20.84 -4.80
N ARG A 134 -1.56 21.83 -4.84
CA ARG A 134 -1.96 23.12 -5.40
C ARG A 134 -2.10 23.00 -6.93
N PRO A 135 -2.96 23.81 -7.56
CA PRO A 135 -3.16 23.78 -9.03
C PRO A 135 -1.90 24.05 -9.85
N ASP A 136 -0.91 24.76 -9.29
CA ASP A 136 0.37 25.08 -9.93
C ASP A 136 1.44 23.96 -9.80
N GLN A 137 1.18 22.93 -8.99
CA GLN A 137 2.05 21.78 -8.85
C GLN A 137 1.79 20.74 -9.94
N PRO A 138 2.85 20.06 -10.45
CA PRO A 138 2.66 18.99 -11.43
C PRO A 138 1.85 17.83 -10.84
N GLU A 139 1.22 17.05 -11.71
CA GLU A 139 0.67 15.76 -11.32
C GLU A 139 1.80 14.85 -10.80
N PRO A 140 1.55 14.06 -9.75
CA PRO A 140 2.51 13.09 -9.27
C PRO A 140 2.91 12.10 -10.38
N ASN A 141 4.18 11.68 -10.37
CA ASN A 141 4.64 10.63 -11.27
C ASN A 141 3.91 9.31 -10.94
N ALA A 142 3.36 8.63 -11.93
CA ALA A 142 2.64 7.37 -11.76
C ALA A 142 3.49 6.23 -11.13
N SER A 143 4.81 6.31 -11.21
CA SER A 143 5.73 5.40 -10.52
C SER A 143 6.03 5.77 -9.06
N GLU A 144 5.63 6.96 -8.63
CA GLU A 144 5.85 7.45 -7.26
C GLU A 144 4.58 7.29 -6.43
N TRP A 145 4.63 6.43 -5.45
CA TRP A 145 3.51 6.17 -4.54
C TRP A 145 3.64 6.93 -3.21
N GLY A 146 4.15 8.06 -3.17
CA GLY A 146 4.35 8.78 -1.91
C GLY A 146 4.91 10.18 -2.14
N ASP A 147 4.35 10.90 -3.11
CA ASP A 147 4.79 12.24 -3.44
C ASP A 147 4.79 13.17 -2.22
N LYS A 148 5.98 13.60 -1.83
CA LYS A 148 6.23 14.49 -0.69
C LYS A 148 6.06 15.96 -1.04
N THR A 149 5.94 16.30 -2.31
CA THR A 149 5.78 17.68 -2.80
C THR A 149 4.34 18.16 -2.71
N THR A 150 3.40 17.23 -2.53
CA THR A 150 1.96 17.48 -2.36
C THR A 150 1.62 17.76 -0.89
N ASN A 151 0.32 17.94 -0.62
CA ASN A 151 -0.21 18.07 0.74
C ASN A 151 -0.24 16.74 1.53
N ARG A 152 0.24 15.65 0.92
CA ARG A 152 0.18 14.28 1.46
C ARG A 152 0.60 14.14 2.94
N PRO A 153 1.74 14.69 3.40
CA PRO A 153 2.12 14.56 4.80
C PRO A 153 1.13 15.21 5.77
N THR A 154 0.47 16.28 5.34
CA THR A 154 -0.53 17.00 6.14
C THR A 154 -1.87 16.28 6.16
N GLU A 155 -2.34 15.82 5.01
CA GLU A 155 -3.63 15.15 4.89
C GLU A 155 -3.60 13.74 5.50
N TYR A 156 -2.59 12.96 5.15
CA TYR A 156 -2.57 11.53 5.44
C TYR A 156 -2.06 11.18 6.84
N ASN A 157 -1.15 11.99 7.40
CA ASN A 157 -0.59 11.69 8.72
C ASN A 157 -1.31 12.41 9.86
N SER A 158 -2.31 13.25 9.61
CA SER A 158 -3.13 13.88 10.62
C SER A 158 -4.18 12.90 11.16
N LEU A 159 -4.41 12.89 12.47
CA LEU A 159 -5.38 11.99 13.10
C LEU A 159 -6.77 12.65 13.26
N ASP A 160 -6.93 13.88 12.79
CA ASP A 160 -8.19 14.61 12.79
C ASP A 160 -9.14 14.16 11.66
N ASP A 161 -10.33 14.75 11.58
CA ASP A 161 -11.36 14.39 10.61
C ASP A 161 -11.25 15.15 9.28
N LYS A 162 -10.22 15.98 9.10
CA LYS A 162 -10.12 16.83 7.89
C LYS A 162 -10.07 16.03 6.60
N TYR A 163 -9.21 15.00 6.54
CA TYR A 163 -9.14 14.16 5.36
C TYR A 163 -10.40 13.30 5.20
N ALA A 164 -11.02 12.88 6.30
CA ALA A 164 -12.31 12.20 6.23
C ALA A 164 -13.40 13.07 5.59
N ARG A 165 -13.36 14.39 5.79
CA ARG A 165 -14.28 15.32 5.10
C ARG A 165 -14.05 15.36 3.60
N VAL A 166 -12.80 15.32 3.14
CA VAL A 166 -12.53 15.22 1.69
C VAL A 166 -13.22 13.99 1.10
N ILE A 167 -13.09 12.86 1.76
CA ILE A 167 -13.66 11.60 1.27
C ILE A 167 -15.18 11.59 1.39
N VAL A 168 -15.71 11.86 2.59
CA VAL A 168 -17.14 11.66 2.91
C VAL A 168 -18.00 12.83 2.45
N ASP A 169 -17.53 14.06 2.65
CA ASP A 169 -18.37 15.26 2.46
C ASP A 169 -18.14 15.90 1.06
N GLU A 170 -17.00 15.63 0.40
CA GLU A 170 -16.66 16.21 -0.91
C GLU A 170 -16.72 15.16 -2.04
N LEU A 171 -16.01 14.03 -1.91
CA LEU A 171 -15.90 13.00 -2.96
C LEU A 171 -17.17 12.14 -3.07
N MET A 172 -17.61 11.53 -1.96
CA MET A 172 -18.74 10.60 -1.99
C MET A 172 -20.04 11.20 -2.55
N PRO A 173 -20.42 12.47 -2.27
CA PRO A 173 -21.59 13.07 -2.88
C PRO A 173 -21.54 13.17 -4.41
N LEU A 174 -20.34 13.36 -5.00
CA LEU A 174 -20.16 13.35 -6.45
C LEU A 174 -20.35 11.94 -7.03
N LEU A 175 -19.81 10.95 -6.32
CA LEU A 175 -19.95 9.53 -6.72
C LEU A 175 -21.41 9.07 -6.66
N TYR A 176 -22.16 9.41 -5.61
CA TYR A 176 -23.58 9.09 -5.48
C TYR A 176 -24.46 9.70 -6.56
N LYS A 177 -24.04 10.85 -7.13
CA LYS A 177 -24.76 11.46 -8.27
C LYS A 177 -24.54 10.70 -9.58
N GLN A 178 -23.41 10.02 -9.72
CA GLN A 178 -22.99 9.38 -10.96
C GLN A 178 -23.24 7.87 -10.96
N TYR A 179 -23.21 7.25 -9.78
CA TYR A 179 -23.27 5.81 -9.61
C TYR A 179 -24.25 5.43 -8.49
N ASN A 180 -24.97 4.33 -8.68
CA ASN A 180 -25.85 3.77 -7.66
C ASN A 180 -25.00 3.02 -6.60
N ILE A 181 -24.28 3.77 -5.76
CA ILE A 181 -23.50 3.22 -4.65
C ILE A 181 -24.43 3.10 -3.43
N SER A 182 -24.41 1.94 -2.75
CA SER A 182 -25.10 1.74 -1.48
C SER A 182 -24.68 2.78 -0.45
N LYS A 183 -25.59 3.19 0.43
CA LYS A 183 -25.28 4.05 1.57
C LYS A 183 -24.97 3.26 2.85
N ASP A 184 -25.01 1.94 2.77
CA ASP A 184 -24.66 1.07 3.88
C ASP A 184 -23.13 1.10 4.12
N PRO A 185 -22.65 1.52 5.30
CA PRO A 185 -21.22 1.57 5.59
C PRO A 185 -20.51 0.21 5.54
N GLU A 186 -21.25 -0.91 5.67
CA GLU A 186 -20.71 -2.27 5.46
C GLU A 186 -20.32 -2.53 3.99
N ARG A 187 -20.80 -1.70 3.08
CA ARG A 187 -20.50 -1.78 1.65
C ARG A 187 -19.45 -0.76 1.21
N HIS A 188 -18.78 -0.09 2.16
CA HIS A 188 -17.74 0.89 1.92
C HIS A 188 -16.40 0.44 2.51
N GLY A 189 -15.38 0.41 1.63
CA GLY A 189 -14.01 0.14 2.01
C GLY A 189 -13.08 1.29 1.61
N ILE A 190 -11.99 1.44 2.37
CA ILE A 190 -10.93 2.39 2.06
C ILE A 190 -9.58 1.76 2.39
N GLY A 191 -8.57 2.01 1.57
CA GLY A 191 -7.24 1.44 1.76
C GLY A 191 -6.13 2.32 1.23
N GLY A 192 -4.91 1.90 1.48
CA GLY A 192 -3.72 2.58 1.00
C GLY A 192 -2.44 1.93 1.49
N SER A 193 -1.32 2.57 1.13
CA SER A 193 0.02 2.15 1.56
C SER A 193 0.69 3.26 2.36
N SER A 194 1.45 2.88 3.39
CA SER A 194 2.23 3.81 4.22
C SER A 194 1.33 4.90 4.85
N SER A 195 1.60 6.18 4.57
CA SER A 195 0.73 7.28 5.02
C SER A 195 -0.69 7.15 4.45
N GLY A 196 -0.87 6.60 3.25
CA GLY A 196 -2.20 6.33 2.70
C GLY A 196 -2.98 5.29 3.49
N ALA A 197 -2.29 4.35 4.15
CA ALA A 197 -2.91 3.33 5.00
C ALA A 197 -3.38 3.90 6.35
N ILE A 198 -2.56 4.70 7.02
CA ILE A 198 -3.02 5.37 8.26
C ILE A 198 -4.14 6.36 7.95
N ALA A 199 -4.12 7.07 6.82
CA ALA A 199 -5.20 7.92 6.37
C ALA A 199 -6.51 7.13 6.18
N ALA A 200 -6.44 5.95 5.55
CA ALA A 200 -7.60 5.07 5.39
C ALA A 200 -8.19 4.63 6.74
N PHE A 201 -7.33 4.23 7.68
CA PHE A 201 -7.77 3.92 9.04
C PHE A 201 -8.38 5.14 9.73
N THR A 202 -7.75 6.32 9.60
CA THR A 202 -8.26 7.56 10.19
C THR A 202 -9.64 7.93 9.65
N VAL A 203 -9.89 7.78 8.33
CA VAL A 203 -11.22 7.99 7.74
C VAL A 203 -12.26 7.07 8.40
N ALA A 204 -12.01 5.77 8.46
CA ALA A 204 -12.92 4.83 9.09
C ALA A 204 -13.08 5.09 10.61
N TRP A 205 -11.99 5.49 11.28
CA TRP A 205 -12.01 5.83 12.70
C TRP A 205 -12.86 7.05 13.01
N GLN A 206 -12.76 8.10 12.20
CA GLN A 206 -13.51 9.35 12.37
C GLN A 206 -14.95 9.24 11.85
N ARG A 207 -15.18 8.39 10.83
CA ARG A 207 -16.46 8.24 10.13
C ARG A 207 -16.92 6.76 10.06
N PRO A 208 -17.10 6.08 11.22
CA PRO A 208 -17.46 4.65 11.23
C PRO A 208 -18.89 4.36 10.74
N ASN A 209 -19.71 5.39 10.56
CA ASN A 209 -21.03 5.32 9.95
C ASN A 209 -20.99 5.49 8.43
N ASP A 210 -19.79 5.77 7.87
CA ASP A 210 -19.59 5.91 6.44
C ASP A 210 -18.65 4.83 5.89
N PHE A 211 -17.60 4.46 6.63
CA PHE A 211 -16.60 3.46 6.21
C PHE A 211 -16.31 2.47 7.32
N ARG A 212 -16.35 1.17 6.99
CA ARG A 212 -16.12 0.08 7.97
C ARG A 212 -15.05 -0.93 7.57
N LYS A 213 -14.58 -0.93 6.33
CA LYS A 213 -13.56 -1.86 5.85
C LYS A 213 -12.27 -1.13 5.53
N VAL A 214 -11.16 -1.54 6.13
CA VAL A 214 -9.86 -0.88 5.98
C VAL A 214 -8.82 -1.85 5.47
N LEU A 215 -8.10 -1.45 4.42
CA LEU A 215 -6.92 -2.13 3.90
C LEU A 215 -5.68 -1.31 4.22
N SER A 216 -4.75 -1.88 4.98
CA SER A 216 -3.52 -1.22 5.40
C SER A 216 -2.29 -2.01 4.93
N ASN A 217 -1.59 -1.49 3.93
CA ASN A 217 -0.28 -2.00 3.51
C ASN A 217 0.83 -1.10 4.06
N VAL A 218 1.80 -1.68 4.79
CA VAL A 218 2.95 -1.00 5.42
C VAL A 218 2.55 0.30 6.13
N GLY A 219 1.49 0.25 6.94
CA GLY A 219 0.82 1.42 7.50
C GLY A 219 1.74 2.29 8.36
N SER A 220 1.70 3.61 8.16
CA SER A 220 2.51 4.57 8.91
C SER A 220 1.92 4.87 10.30
N PHE A 221 1.62 3.83 11.09
CA PHE A 221 1.21 3.98 12.50
C PHE A 221 2.40 4.35 13.40
N VAL A 222 3.24 5.23 12.92
CA VAL A 222 4.51 5.69 13.51
C VAL A 222 4.45 7.17 13.83
N ASP A 223 5.42 7.67 14.61
CA ASP A 223 5.55 9.09 14.94
C ASP A 223 6.02 9.92 13.72
N LEU A 224 5.11 10.14 12.77
CA LEU A 224 5.23 11.19 11.75
C LEU A 224 4.42 12.43 12.16
N ARG A 225 3.20 12.24 12.68
CA ARG A 225 2.33 13.23 13.29
C ARG A 225 1.48 12.62 14.41
N GLY A 226 2.12 11.77 15.23
CA GLY A 226 1.46 11.10 16.37
C GLY A 226 0.70 9.83 15.98
N GLY A 227 0.98 9.20 14.83
CA GLY A 227 0.32 7.95 14.40
C GLY A 227 0.56 6.77 15.33
N ASP A 228 1.68 6.76 16.05
CA ASP A 228 2.04 5.79 17.09
C ASP A 228 1.13 5.84 18.34
N ALA A 229 0.28 6.88 18.45
CA ALA A 229 -0.73 6.97 19.52
C ALA A 229 -1.98 6.11 19.28
N TYR A 230 -2.20 5.60 18.05
CA TYR A 230 -3.42 4.83 17.75
C TYR A 230 -3.64 3.60 18.63
N PRO A 231 -2.63 2.78 18.97
CA PRO A 231 -2.84 1.68 19.90
C PRO A 231 -3.44 2.10 21.23
N ASP A 232 -2.96 3.23 21.78
CA ASP A 232 -3.47 3.78 23.04
C ASP A 232 -4.85 4.43 22.88
N ILE A 233 -5.10 5.09 21.75
CA ILE A 233 -6.42 5.66 21.41
C ILE A 233 -7.46 4.53 21.32
N ILE A 234 -7.16 3.43 20.63
CA ILE A 234 -8.03 2.26 20.51
C ILE A 234 -8.34 1.67 21.89
N ALA A 235 -7.32 1.49 22.72
CA ALA A 235 -7.50 0.91 24.06
C ALA A 235 -8.46 1.73 24.94
N ARG A 236 -8.41 3.06 24.84
CA ARG A 236 -9.22 3.99 25.67
C ARG A 236 -10.60 4.31 25.08
N SER A 237 -10.79 4.09 23.78
CA SER A 237 -12.05 4.43 23.09
C SER A 237 -13.06 3.29 23.15
N GLU A 238 -14.32 3.59 22.94
CA GLU A 238 -15.33 2.57 22.63
C GLU A 238 -15.00 1.87 21.31
N LYS A 239 -15.34 0.58 21.22
CA LYS A 239 -15.13 -0.20 20.00
C LYS A 239 -16.01 0.35 18.89
N LYS A 240 -15.39 0.62 17.74
CA LYS A 240 -16.08 1.04 16.51
C LYS A 240 -16.30 -0.17 15.58
N PRO A 241 -17.33 -0.17 14.73
CA PRO A 241 -17.62 -1.29 13.84
C PRO A 241 -16.69 -1.28 12.62
N ILE A 242 -15.39 -1.39 12.85
CA ILE A 242 -14.35 -1.38 11.80
C ILE A 242 -13.76 -2.79 11.68
N ARG A 243 -13.60 -3.25 10.45
CA ARG A 243 -12.82 -4.41 10.04
C ARG A 243 -11.55 -3.93 9.35
N ILE A 244 -10.40 -4.51 9.69
CA ILE A 244 -9.14 -4.10 9.11
C ILE A 244 -8.24 -5.28 8.76
N PHE A 245 -7.60 -5.23 7.58
CA PHE A 245 -6.49 -6.09 7.22
C PHE A 245 -5.18 -5.28 7.25
N LEU A 246 -4.22 -5.73 8.05
CA LEU A 246 -2.88 -5.16 8.19
C LEU A 246 -1.85 -6.02 7.47
N CYS A 247 -0.94 -5.40 6.72
CA CYS A 247 0.17 -6.12 6.09
C CYS A 247 1.44 -5.29 6.25
N ASP A 248 2.54 -5.94 6.66
CA ASP A 248 3.84 -5.29 6.81
C ASP A 248 4.98 -6.33 6.81
N GLY A 249 6.22 -5.88 6.71
CA GLY A 249 7.42 -6.71 6.68
C GLY A 249 8.48 -6.35 7.70
N ARG A 250 9.20 -7.39 8.15
CA ARG A 250 10.27 -7.25 9.16
C ARG A 250 11.45 -6.39 8.70
N ASN A 251 11.61 -6.18 7.40
CA ASN A 251 12.64 -5.30 6.84
C ASN A 251 12.11 -3.91 6.46
N ASP A 252 10.94 -3.52 6.97
CA ASP A 252 10.46 -2.15 6.85
C ASP A 252 11.35 -1.17 7.62
N ASN A 253 11.11 0.12 7.49
CA ASN A 253 11.86 1.17 8.17
C ASN A 253 11.89 0.94 9.68
N ARG A 254 13.09 0.81 10.24
CA ARG A 254 13.33 0.38 11.64
C ARG A 254 13.39 1.54 12.63
N GLY A 255 13.15 2.77 12.22
CA GLY A 255 13.35 3.93 13.11
C GLY A 255 14.81 4.20 13.46
N GLU A 256 15.75 3.58 12.76
CA GLU A 256 17.18 3.78 12.87
C GLU A 256 17.64 4.74 11.77
N ARG A 257 18.37 5.76 12.14
CA ARG A 257 19.05 6.63 11.19
C ARG A 257 20.54 6.65 11.50
N PRO A 258 21.41 6.82 10.50
CA PRO A 258 22.86 6.91 10.74
C PRO A 258 23.18 7.97 11.80
N GLY A 259 23.81 7.54 12.91
CA GLY A 259 24.18 8.43 14.02
C GLY A 259 23.06 8.76 15.03
N GLU A 260 21.86 8.26 14.86
CA GLU A 260 20.75 8.42 15.81
C GLU A 260 20.54 7.14 16.64
N ILE A 261 20.00 7.30 17.85
CA ILE A 261 19.56 6.18 18.69
C ILE A 261 18.27 5.61 18.08
N TYR A 262 18.10 4.29 18.13
CA TYR A 262 16.87 3.62 17.72
C TYR A 262 15.63 4.28 18.36
N ASN A 263 14.68 4.64 17.53
CA ASN A 263 13.40 5.24 17.94
C ASN A 263 12.24 4.27 17.65
N GLN A 264 11.77 3.59 18.68
CA GLN A 264 10.68 2.62 18.60
C GLN A 264 9.38 3.24 18.03
N ALA A 265 9.10 4.52 18.30
CA ALA A 265 7.94 5.21 17.76
C ALA A 265 8.01 5.38 16.22
N ARG A 266 9.20 5.19 15.63
CA ARG A 266 9.45 5.24 14.18
C ARG A 266 9.83 3.90 13.55
N ASP A 267 9.66 2.80 14.26
CA ASP A 267 9.79 1.44 13.71
C ASP A 267 8.44 0.98 13.15
N TRP A 268 8.32 0.93 11.81
CA TRP A 268 7.05 0.60 11.15
C TRP A 268 6.53 -0.77 11.54
N PHE A 269 7.35 -1.81 11.39
CA PHE A 269 6.92 -3.17 11.71
C PHE A 269 6.48 -3.30 13.17
N TYR A 270 7.28 -2.76 14.09
CA TYR A 270 6.93 -2.77 15.51
C TYR A 270 5.59 -2.07 15.79
N GLN A 271 5.37 -0.91 15.19
CA GLN A 271 4.14 -0.14 15.40
C GLN A 271 2.92 -0.80 14.73
N ASN A 272 3.08 -1.46 13.57
CA ASN A 272 2.02 -2.25 12.98
C ASN A 272 1.66 -3.47 13.85
N VAL A 273 2.63 -4.13 14.48
CA VAL A 273 2.39 -5.20 15.46
C VAL A 273 1.65 -4.66 16.69
N ARG A 274 2.03 -3.50 17.25
CA ARG A 274 1.30 -2.85 18.34
C ARG A 274 -0.14 -2.51 17.96
N MET A 275 -0.33 -2.03 16.74
CA MET A 275 -1.66 -1.72 16.20
C MET A 275 -2.53 -2.97 16.15
N MET A 276 -2.02 -4.09 15.60
CA MET A 276 -2.69 -5.38 15.59
C MET A 276 -3.05 -5.84 17.01
N GLN A 277 -2.11 -5.77 17.95
CA GLN A 277 -2.33 -6.19 19.34
C GLN A 277 -3.44 -5.39 20.01
N ALA A 278 -3.45 -4.07 19.84
CA ALA A 278 -4.49 -3.20 20.40
C ALA A 278 -5.88 -3.51 19.81
N LEU A 279 -5.95 -3.75 18.51
CA LEU A 279 -7.19 -4.12 17.83
C LEU A 279 -7.71 -5.48 18.31
N ILE A 280 -6.85 -6.49 18.42
CA ILE A 280 -7.22 -7.82 18.94
C ILE A 280 -7.69 -7.72 20.39
N ALA A 281 -6.94 -7.03 21.25
CA ALA A 281 -7.29 -6.86 22.66
C ALA A 281 -8.65 -6.18 22.85
N LYS A 282 -9.02 -5.28 21.92
CA LYS A 282 -10.32 -4.57 21.93
C LYS A 282 -11.43 -5.37 21.24
N GLY A 283 -11.12 -6.56 20.68
CA GLY A 283 -12.08 -7.44 20.02
C GLY A 283 -12.53 -6.96 18.64
N TYR A 284 -11.69 -6.21 17.92
CA TYR A 284 -11.96 -5.85 16.52
C TYR A 284 -11.87 -7.06 15.60
N ASP A 285 -12.56 -6.98 14.47
CA ASP A 285 -12.42 -7.92 13.36
C ASP A 285 -11.16 -7.53 12.57
N VAL A 286 -10.04 -8.17 12.89
CA VAL A 286 -8.72 -7.88 12.33
C VAL A 286 -8.06 -9.13 11.77
N ASN A 287 -7.45 -8.99 10.60
CA ASN A 287 -6.52 -9.95 10.04
C ASN A 287 -5.20 -9.28 9.70
N TYR A 288 -4.16 -10.07 9.56
CA TYR A 288 -2.83 -9.54 9.28
C TYR A 288 -1.95 -10.54 8.53
N ALA A 289 -0.99 -9.98 7.77
CA ALA A 289 0.07 -10.76 7.12
C ALA A 289 1.41 -10.09 7.41
N TRP A 290 2.32 -10.84 8.05
CA TRP A 290 3.67 -10.37 8.36
C TRP A 290 4.68 -11.08 7.47
N GLY A 291 5.41 -10.29 6.68
CA GLY A 291 6.41 -10.77 5.74
C GLY A 291 7.83 -10.37 6.09
N MET A 292 8.69 -10.46 5.09
CA MET A 292 10.08 -10.03 5.14
C MET A 292 10.36 -8.82 4.23
N ASN A 293 9.32 -8.24 3.62
CA ASN A 293 9.43 -7.11 2.70
C ASN A 293 10.04 -5.86 3.37
N LYS A 294 10.59 -5.02 2.52
CA LYS A 294 10.94 -3.63 2.83
C LYS A 294 9.69 -2.75 2.81
N HIS A 295 9.88 -1.46 3.15
CA HIS A 295 8.82 -0.46 2.99
C HIS A 295 8.46 -0.28 1.52
N GLY A 296 7.36 -0.90 1.08
CA GLY A 296 6.99 -0.90 -0.34
C GLY A 296 5.66 -1.59 -0.63
N GLN A 297 5.37 -1.76 -1.92
CA GLN A 297 4.11 -2.31 -2.38
C GLN A 297 4.18 -3.77 -2.86
N LYS A 298 5.36 -4.35 -3.01
CA LYS A 298 5.52 -5.69 -3.61
C LYS A 298 4.76 -6.78 -2.85
N MET A 299 4.96 -6.87 -1.53
CA MET A 299 4.18 -7.82 -0.73
C MET A 299 2.70 -7.49 -0.76
N GLY A 300 2.35 -6.20 -0.56
CA GLY A 300 0.96 -5.75 -0.60
C GLY A 300 0.26 -6.12 -1.89
N GLY A 301 0.92 -5.93 -3.04
CA GLY A 301 0.39 -6.31 -4.35
C GLY A 301 0.25 -7.82 -4.53
N ALA A 302 1.25 -8.59 -4.07
CA ALA A 302 1.21 -10.05 -4.14
C ALA A 302 0.02 -10.66 -3.38
N ILE A 303 -0.40 -10.01 -2.26
CA ILE A 303 -1.51 -10.49 -1.41
C ILE A 303 -2.76 -9.60 -1.51
N LEU A 304 -2.82 -8.60 -2.40
CA LEU A 304 -3.99 -7.75 -2.56
C LEU A 304 -5.28 -8.55 -2.80
N PRO A 305 -5.28 -9.59 -3.65
CA PRO A 305 -6.46 -10.43 -3.81
C PRO A 305 -6.97 -11.04 -2.49
N GLU A 306 -6.06 -11.53 -1.65
CA GLU A 306 -6.41 -12.14 -0.36
C GLU A 306 -6.93 -11.10 0.64
N MET A 307 -6.31 -9.92 0.68
CA MET A 307 -6.79 -8.81 1.53
C MET A 307 -8.21 -8.40 1.14
N MET A 308 -8.48 -8.28 -0.17
CA MET A 308 -9.80 -7.93 -0.68
C MET A 308 -10.84 -9.02 -0.37
N ARG A 309 -10.55 -10.30 -0.62
CA ARG A 309 -11.43 -11.43 -0.26
C ARG A 309 -11.79 -11.42 1.21
N TRP A 310 -10.81 -11.23 2.06
CA TRP A 310 -11.04 -11.25 3.50
C TRP A 310 -11.89 -10.08 3.98
N LEU A 311 -11.66 -8.87 3.47
CA LEU A 311 -12.43 -7.69 3.83
C LEU A 311 -13.91 -7.82 3.43
N TRP A 312 -14.19 -8.48 2.31
CA TRP A 312 -15.52 -8.63 1.74
C TRP A 312 -16.14 -10.03 1.91
N ARG A 313 -15.55 -10.88 2.78
CA ARG A 313 -15.92 -12.29 2.94
C ARG A 313 -17.38 -12.57 3.34
N ASP A 314 -18.04 -11.60 3.99
CA ASP A 314 -19.42 -11.74 4.47
C ASP A 314 -20.43 -11.11 3.48
N HIS A 315 -19.98 -10.74 2.29
CA HIS A 315 -20.88 -10.20 1.29
C HIS A 315 -21.84 -11.29 0.82
N GLU A 316 -23.14 -11.04 1.01
CA GLU A 316 -24.19 -11.87 0.44
C GLU A 316 -24.32 -11.54 -1.06
N PHE A 317 -24.12 -12.55 -1.89
CA PHE A 317 -24.35 -12.42 -3.33
C PHE A 317 -25.85 -12.44 -3.59
N SER A 318 -26.32 -11.53 -4.46
CA SER A 318 -27.71 -11.51 -4.89
C SER A 318 -28.13 -12.87 -5.45
N SER A 319 -29.31 -13.30 -5.08
CA SER A 319 -29.94 -14.46 -5.67
C SER A 319 -30.65 -14.17 -7.01
N ASP A 320 -30.54 -12.92 -7.51
CA ASP A 320 -31.09 -12.51 -8.79
C ASP A 320 -30.45 -13.34 -9.92
N PRO A 321 -31.27 -14.05 -10.74
CA PRO A 321 -30.77 -14.79 -11.89
C PRO A 321 -29.99 -13.93 -12.90
N LYS A 322 -30.20 -12.60 -12.92
CA LYS A 322 -29.43 -11.67 -13.74
C LYS A 322 -28.00 -11.46 -13.23
N ASP A 323 -27.75 -11.74 -11.96
CA ASP A 323 -26.40 -11.82 -11.36
C ASP A 323 -25.71 -13.16 -11.64
N ALA A 324 -26.35 -14.06 -12.36
CA ALA A 324 -25.83 -15.36 -12.74
C ALA A 324 -24.76 -15.22 -13.85
N THR A 325 -23.64 -14.61 -13.53
CA THR A 325 -22.40 -15.03 -14.17
C THR A 325 -22.18 -16.49 -13.77
N GLU A 326 -22.24 -17.39 -14.74
CA GLU A 326 -22.04 -18.83 -14.53
C GLU A 326 -20.78 -19.04 -13.69
N ARG A 327 -20.92 -19.67 -12.53
CA ARG A 327 -19.77 -20.16 -11.80
C ARG A 327 -19.06 -21.13 -12.73
N SER A 328 -17.83 -20.85 -13.10
CA SER A 328 -16.97 -21.86 -13.65
C SER A 328 -16.83 -22.96 -12.59
N PHE A 329 -17.51 -24.09 -12.81
CA PHE A 329 -17.57 -25.23 -11.89
C PHE A 329 -16.23 -25.93 -11.64
N ASN A 330 -15.12 -25.41 -12.16
CA ASN A 330 -13.81 -26.03 -12.13
C ASN A 330 -12.83 -25.48 -11.10
N THR A 331 -13.24 -24.56 -10.22
CA THR A 331 -12.40 -24.13 -9.11
C THR A 331 -12.70 -24.98 -7.87
N PRO A 332 -11.75 -25.78 -7.35
CA PRO A 332 -11.98 -26.54 -6.11
C PRO A 332 -12.33 -25.56 -4.98
N ALA A 333 -13.43 -25.83 -4.29
CA ALA A 333 -13.78 -25.07 -3.10
C ALA A 333 -12.64 -25.19 -2.09
N ILE A 334 -11.98 -24.08 -1.80
CA ILE A 334 -10.99 -24.00 -0.71
C ILE A 334 -11.80 -24.23 0.57
N LYS A 335 -11.61 -25.39 1.18
CA LYS A 335 -12.17 -25.67 2.51
C LYS A 335 -11.54 -24.69 3.49
N ARG A 336 -12.37 -23.82 4.02
CA ARG A 336 -12.00 -22.96 5.16
C ARG A 336 -11.93 -23.83 6.40
N HIS A 337 -10.76 -23.85 7.04
CA HIS A 337 -10.57 -24.35 8.40
C HIS A 337 -10.62 -23.21 9.38
#